data_05693c81c348a5c26d551682a12f9e6b
#
_entry.id   05693c81c348a5c26d551682a12f9e6b
#
_cell.length_a   1.000
_cell.length_b   1.000
_cell.length_c   1.000
_cell.angle_alpha   90.00
_cell.angle_beta   90.00
_cell.angle_gamma   90.00
#
_symmetry.space_group_name_H-M   'P 1'
#
loop_
_entity.id
_entity.type
_entity.pdbx_description
1 polymer ?
#
loop_
_entity_poly.entity_id
_entity_poly.type
_entity_poly.pdbx_seq_one_letter_code
_entity_poly.pdbx_strand_id
1 'polypeptide(L)'
;MSRRVPEGPPPPPVVQRVRLRYAKRGRLRFTSHRDFARAFERAVRRARVPMAYSAGFTPHPKISYVGAAPTGVASEAEYLEIGLAQRVDVDKLKAAVDAALPAGLDIVDAVEASGGSLAERMDAAAWRIEFDDVDPDLLTGVVASFLTRSEVGVERLTKDGRKIVDARAPVIAASATAESGGRAIMDLVVRLETPAVRPDDVLAALRTVAGLARDAPRWKYRAARLAQGPLDGFGAIGDPFAVDRMTRGATS
;
A
#
# COMPACT_ATOMS: atom_id res chain seq x y z
N MET A 1 -9.62 34.82 19.90
CA MET A 1 -9.42 33.72 20.87
C MET A 1 -7.94 33.35 20.85
N SER A 2 -7.20 33.58 21.95
CA SER A 2 -5.79 33.23 22.07
C SER A 2 -5.63 31.71 22.06
N ARG A 3 -4.83 31.19 21.11
CA ARG A 3 -4.51 29.74 21.01
C ARG A 3 -3.66 29.39 22.23
N ARG A 4 -4.19 28.60 23.17
CA ARG A 4 -3.41 28.08 24.30
C ARG A 4 -2.19 27.31 23.74
N VAL A 5 -0.99 27.75 24.10
CA VAL A 5 0.26 27.08 23.78
C VAL A 5 0.59 26.15 24.94
N PRO A 6 1.01 24.89 24.69
CA PRO A 6 1.44 24.00 25.77
C PRO A 6 2.61 24.60 26.53
N GLU A 7 2.54 24.56 27.85
CA GLU A 7 3.64 24.94 28.75
C GLU A 7 4.61 23.76 28.86
N GLY A 8 5.87 23.98 28.54
CA GLY A 8 6.93 22.97 28.64
C GLY A 8 8.02 23.12 27.55
N PRO A 9 9.15 22.44 27.71
CA PRO A 9 10.21 22.47 26.70
C PRO A 9 9.69 21.82 25.40
N PRO A 10 10.12 22.29 24.22
CA PRO A 10 9.75 21.68 22.96
C PRO A 10 10.21 20.22 22.92
N PRO A 11 9.46 19.33 22.24
CA PRO A 11 9.86 17.92 22.11
C PRO A 11 11.22 17.83 21.40
N PRO A 12 12.04 16.79 21.71
CA PRO A 12 13.32 16.57 21.06
C PRO A 12 13.15 16.56 19.52
N PRO A 13 14.13 17.14 18.78
CA PRO A 13 14.08 17.15 17.33
C PRO A 13 14.18 15.71 16.76
N VAL A 14 13.73 15.54 15.51
CA VAL A 14 13.99 14.31 14.75
C VAL A 14 15.44 14.31 14.31
N VAL A 15 16.24 13.36 14.81
CA VAL A 15 17.67 13.22 14.47
C VAL A 15 17.92 12.13 13.43
N GLN A 16 16.95 11.20 13.25
CA GLN A 16 17.00 10.14 12.25
C GLN A 16 15.60 9.85 11.75
N ARG A 17 15.46 9.56 10.47
CA ARG A 17 14.23 9.03 9.89
C ARG A 17 14.50 7.63 9.35
N VAL A 18 13.60 6.71 9.61
CA VAL A 18 13.67 5.34 9.11
C VAL A 18 12.41 5.02 8.34
N ARG A 19 12.57 4.49 7.15
CA ARG A 19 11.49 3.99 6.29
C ARG A 19 11.38 2.49 6.46
N LEU A 20 10.16 2.03 6.61
CA LEU A 20 9.85 0.61 6.81
C LEU A 20 8.90 0.14 5.73
N ARG A 21 9.18 -1.03 5.16
CA ARG A 21 8.23 -1.80 4.37
C ARG A 21 7.70 -2.93 5.23
N TYR A 22 6.38 -3.08 5.30
CA TYR A 22 5.75 -4.17 6.03
C TYR A 22 4.75 -4.92 5.18
N ALA A 23 4.52 -6.18 5.56
CA ALA A 23 3.52 -7.04 4.96
C ALA A 23 2.27 -7.13 5.83
N LYS A 24 1.16 -7.46 5.18
CA LYS A 24 -0.15 -7.71 5.80
C LYS A 24 -0.72 -9.01 5.24
N ARG A 25 -0.55 -10.11 5.96
CA ARG A 25 -0.78 -11.48 5.48
C ARG A 25 -1.87 -12.22 6.25
N GLY A 26 -2.35 -13.30 5.68
CA GLY A 26 -3.29 -14.22 6.31
C GLY A 26 -4.55 -13.51 6.83
N ARG A 27 -4.93 -13.79 8.07
CA ARG A 27 -6.10 -13.14 8.71
C ARG A 27 -5.88 -11.65 8.96
N LEU A 28 -4.62 -11.20 9.07
CA LEU A 28 -4.33 -9.78 9.31
C LEU A 28 -4.54 -8.89 8.07
N ARG A 29 -4.82 -9.47 6.89
CA ARG A 29 -5.34 -8.69 5.76
C ARG A 29 -6.64 -7.93 6.08
N PHE A 30 -7.40 -8.38 7.09
CA PHE A 30 -8.62 -7.71 7.55
C PHE A 30 -8.37 -6.59 8.56
N THR A 31 -7.10 -6.35 8.94
CA THR A 31 -6.73 -5.23 9.82
C THR A 31 -6.97 -3.91 9.09
N SER A 32 -7.76 -3.04 9.73
CA SER A 32 -7.94 -1.67 9.23
C SER A 32 -6.65 -0.85 9.40
N HIS A 33 -6.52 0.23 8.64
CA HIS A 33 -5.38 1.16 8.82
C HIS A 33 -5.25 1.66 10.26
N ARG A 34 -6.37 1.96 10.92
CA ARG A 34 -6.40 2.42 12.32
C ARG A 34 -5.93 1.34 13.30
N ASP A 35 -6.32 0.10 13.06
CA ASP A 35 -5.93 -1.02 13.94
C ASP A 35 -4.45 -1.37 13.75
N PHE A 36 -3.96 -1.31 12.49
CA PHE A 36 -2.54 -1.42 12.21
C PHE A 36 -1.75 -0.32 12.93
N ALA A 37 -2.15 0.95 12.80
CA ALA A 37 -1.48 2.07 13.47
C ALA A 37 -1.36 1.83 14.98
N ARG A 38 -2.44 1.40 15.63
CA ARG A 38 -2.44 1.05 17.06
C ARG A 38 -1.53 -0.15 17.39
N ALA A 39 -1.49 -1.17 16.53
CA ALA A 39 -0.61 -2.32 16.71
C ALA A 39 0.86 -1.90 16.57
N PHE A 40 1.18 -1.08 15.57
CA PHE A 40 2.51 -0.56 15.32
C PHE A 40 2.98 0.36 16.46
N GLU A 41 2.15 1.28 16.95
CA GLU A 41 2.48 2.12 18.11
C GLU A 41 2.77 1.29 19.37
N ARG A 42 2.05 0.19 19.59
CA ARG A 42 2.36 -0.74 20.70
C ARG A 42 3.67 -1.47 20.46
N ALA A 43 3.95 -1.88 19.22
CA ALA A 43 5.19 -2.58 18.87
C ALA A 43 6.42 -1.70 19.06
N VAL A 44 6.44 -0.47 18.56
CA VAL A 44 7.57 0.45 18.75
C VAL A 44 7.80 0.80 20.22
N ARG A 45 6.72 0.89 21.03
CA ARG A 45 6.84 1.09 22.48
C ARG A 45 7.43 -0.13 23.17
N ARG A 46 6.98 -1.34 22.84
CA ARG A 46 7.50 -2.62 23.38
C ARG A 46 8.97 -2.81 23.01
N ALA A 47 9.33 -2.49 21.77
CA ALA A 47 10.69 -2.54 21.25
C ALA A 47 11.58 -1.41 21.79
N ARG A 48 11.05 -0.49 22.61
CA ARG A 48 11.76 0.67 23.17
C ARG A 48 12.41 1.56 22.10
N VAL A 49 11.77 1.68 20.95
CA VAL A 49 12.25 2.56 19.88
C VAL A 49 12.21 4.01 20.36
N PRO A 50 13.30 4.79 20.22
CA PRO A 50 13.37 6.19 20.68
C PRO A 50 12.61 7.12 19.72
N MET A 51 11.27 7.00 19.68
CA MET A 51 10.41 7.78 18.81
C MET A 51 10.49 9.27 19.10
N ALA A 52 10.52 10.10 18.07
CA ALA A 52 10.23 11.51 18.17
C ALA A 52 8.71 11.74 18.20
N TYR A 53 8.28 12.77 18.94
CA TYR A 53 6.88 13.10 19.12
C TYR A 53 6.53 14.47 18.53
N SER A 54 5.27 14.68 18.21
CA SER A 54 4.75 16.00 17.85
C SER A 54 4.70 16.93 19.06
N ALA A 55 4.77 18.24 18.80
CA ALA A 55 4.45 19.25 19.81
C ALA A 55 2.94 19.30 20.05
N GLY A 56 2.52 19.69 21.27
CA GLY A 56 1.10 19.89 21.60
C GLY A 56 0.71 19.22 22.91
N PHE A 57 -0.57 19.39 23.31
CA PHE A 57 -1.13 18.85 24.56
C PHE A 57 -1.24 17.32 24.56
N THR A 58 -1.34 16.70 23.38
CA THR A 58 -1.38 15.25 23.21
C THR A 58 -0.31 14.86 22.20
N PRO A 59 0.94 14.62 22.63
CA PRO A 59 2.02 14.26 21.74
C PRO A 59 1.75 12.91 21.07
N HIS A 60 1.85 12.87 19.75
CA HIS A 60 1.78 11.63 18.97
C HIS A 60 3.16 11.27 18.42
N PRO A 61 3.51 9.98 18.32
CA PRO A 61 4.75 9.57 17.67
C PRO A 61 4.74 10.02 16.20
N LYS A 62 5.89 10.49 15.71
CA LYS A 62 6.04 10.92 14.32
C LYS A 62 6.11 9.70 13.42
N ILE A 63 4.97 9.30 12.88
CA ILE A 63 4.79 8.20 11.94
C ILE A 63 4.00 8.73 10.74
N SER A 64 4.52 8.53 9.54
CA SER A 64 3.85 8.83 8.28
C SER A 64 3.57 7.54 7.53
N TYR A 65 2.34 7.30 7.16
CA TYR A 65 1.91 6.13 6.39
C TYR A 65 1.71 6.50 4.92
N VAL A 66 2.07 5.60 4.02
CA VAL A 66 1.95 5.81 2.57
C VAL A 66 1.07 4.74 1.95
N GLY A 67 -0.01 5.17 1.30
CA GLY A 67 -0.81 4.35 0.41
C GLY A 67 -1.30 3.01 0.99
N ALA A 68 -1.94 3.02 2.17
CA ALA A 68 -2.42 1.80 2.82
C ALA A 68 -3.37 0.98 1.94
N ALA A 69 -3.17 -0.34 1.88
CA ALA A 69 -4.07 -1.27 1.21
C ALA A 69 -5.43 -1.34 1.94
N PRO A 70 -6.54 -1.50 1.19
CA PRO A 70 -7.87 -1.64 1.78
C PRO A 70 -7.96 -2.80 2.78
N THR A 71 -8.94 -2.73 3.69
CA THR A 71 -9.29 -3.85 4.56
C THR A 71 -9.74 -5.05 3.74
N GLY A 72 -9.27 -6.24 4.08
CA GLY A 72 -9.55 -7.47 3.34
C GLY A 72 -8.52 -7.82 2.26
N VAL A 73 -7.64 -6.88 1.91
CA VAL A 73 -6.58 -7.07 0.93
C VAL A 73 -5.27 -7.43 1.62
N ALA A 74 -4.60 -8.49 1.16
CA ALA A 74 -3.25 -8.81 1.56
C ALA A 74 -2.24 -7.84 0.89
N SER A 75 -1.09 -7.64 1.50
CA SER A 75 -0.06 -6.76 0.92
C SER A 75 1.34 -7.18 1.37
N GLU A 76 2.27 -7.17 0.43
CA GLU A 76 3.72 -7.31 0.65
C GLU A 76 4.43 -5.94 0.59
N ALA A 77 3.68 -4.87 0.34
CA ALA A 77 4.21 -3.56 -0.02
C ALA A 77 3.44 -2.42 0.67
N GLU A 78 3.36 -2.48 2.00
CA GLU A 78 2.91 -1.37 2.84
C GLU A 78 4.12 -0.57 3.28
N TYR A 79 3.99 0.76 3.33
CA TYR A 79 5.12 1.63 3.65
C TYR A 79 4.78 2.66 4.72
N LEU A 80 5.77 2.94 5.56
CA LEU A 80 5.71 4.03 6.53
C LEU A 80 7.09 4.63 6.79
N GLU A 81 7.12 5.86 7.29
CA GLU A 81 8.34 6.54 7.77
C GLU A 81 8.14 6.91 9.24
N ILE A 82 9.16 6.65 10.07
CA ILE A 82 9.20 7.04 11.47
C ILE A 82 10.30 8.05 11.74
N GLY A 83 10.01 9.02 12.61
CA GLY A 83 11.00 9.97 13.14
C GLY A 83 11.50 9.53 14.49
N LEU A 84 12.82 9.51 14.67
CA LEU A 84 13.52 9.11 15.90
C LEU A 84 14.18 10.29 16.57
N ALA A 85 14.13 10.31 17.90
CA ALA A 85 14.80 11.31 18.76
C ALA A 85 16.28 10.98 19.03
N GLN A 86 16.71 9.75 18.72
CA GLN A 86 18.09 9.28 18.83
C GLN A 86 18.46 8.43 17.63
N ARG A 87 19.73 8.38 17.27
CA ARG A 87 20.20 7.47 16.21
C ARG A 87 20.26 6.04 16.73
N VAL A 88 19.79 5.12 15.89
CA VAL A 88 19.82 3.69 16.16
C VAL A 88 20.31 2.93 14.91
N ASP A 89 20.78 1.72 15.13
CA ASP A 89 21.04 0.77 14.06
C ASP A 89 19.70 0.33 13.43
N VAL A 90 19.58 0.50 12.12
CA VAL A 90 18.33 0.26 11.38
C VAL A 90 17.96 -1.23 11.35
N ASP A 91 18.97 -2.11 11.26
CA ASP A 91 18.73 -3.56 11.19
C ASP A 91 18.27 -4.10 12.56
N LYS A 92 18.87 -3.59 13.65
CA LYS A 92 18.43 -3.90 15.02
C LYS A 92 17.01 -3.36 15.29
N LEU A 93 16.72 -2.14 14.83
CA LEU A 93 15.38 -1.56 14.93
C LEU A 93 14.37 -2.42 14.18
N LYS A 94 14.67 -2.79 12.92
CA LYS A 94 13.82 -3.69 12.12
C LYS A 94 13.49 -4.97 12.88
N ALA A 95 14.52 -5.68 13.34
CA ALA A 95 14.34 -6.96 14.04
C ALA A 95 13.52 -6.82 15.34
N ALA A 96 13.77 -5.75 16.13
CA ALA A 96 13.05 -5.51 17.37
C ALA A 96 11.58 -5.17 17.17
N VAL A 97 11.26 -4.37 16.14
CA VAL A 97 9.88 -4.00 15.82
C VAL A 97 9.13 -5.20 15.25
N ASP A 98 9.77 -5.96 14.35
CA ASP A 98 9.21 -7.17 13.77
C ASP A 98 8.83 -8.20 14.85
N ALA A 99 9.75 -8.49 15.77
CA ALA A 99 9.50 -9.40 16.90
C ALA A 99 8.39 -8.91 17.85
N ALA A 100 8.08 -7.61 17.85
CA ALA A 100 7.05 -7.01 18.69
C ALA A 100 5.66 -6.96 18.02
N LEU A 101 5.59 -7.17 16.70
CA LEU A 101 4.34 -7.22 15.93
C LEU A 101 3.70 -8.63 16.01
N PRO A 102 2.39 -8.74 15.81
CA PRO A 102 1.75 -10.04 15.66
C PRO A 102 2.12 -10.68 14.32
N ALA A 103 2.30 -12.00 14.29
CA ALA A 103 2.56 -12.76 13.07
C ALA A 103 1.55 -12.45 11.95
N GLY A 104 2.06 -12.15 10.76
CA GLY A 104 1.25 -11.68 9.63
C GLY A 104 1.18 -10.15 9.48
N LEU A 105 1.80 -9.40 10.40
CA LEU A 105 2.22 -8.02 10.23
C LEU A 105 3.74 -7.98 10.38
N ASP A 106 4.46 -8.25 9.32
CA ASP A 106 5.90 -8.50 9.37
C ASP A 106 6.66 -7.32 8.77
N ILE A 107 7.74 -6.86 9.42
CA ILE A 107 8.62 -5.83 8.84
C ILE A 107 9.55 -6.49 7.82
N VAL A 108 9.24 -6.31 6.56
CA VAL A 108 9.98 -6.94 5.45
C VAL A 108 11.32 -6.25 5.23
N ASP A 109 11.36 -4.91 5.33
CA ASP A 109 12.54 -4.13 4.97
C ASP A 109 12.61 -2.82 5.78
N ALA A 110 13.82 -2.28 5.95
CA ALA A 110 14.05 -1.01 6.62
C ALA A 110 15.29 -0.30 6.07
N VAL A 111 15.20 1.02 5.91
CA VAL A 111 16.32 1.87 5.47
C VAL A 111 16.32 3.18 6.24
N GLU A 112 17.50 3.78 6.44
CA GLU A 112 17.57 5.17 6.86
C GLU A 112 17.16 6.07 5.69
N ALA A 113 16.29 7.04 5.93
CA ALA A 113 15.80 7.94 4.90
C ALA A 113 16.88 8.96 4.51
N SER A 114 17.14 9.07 3.21
CA SER A 114 18.14 10.00 2.64
C SER A 114 17.54 11.35 2.19
N GLY A 115 16.26 11.60 2.51
CA GLY A 115 15.54 12.80 2.10
C GLY A 115 14.43 12.55 1.09
N GLY A 116 13.73 13.63 0.70
CA GLY A 116 12.55 13.57 -0.15
C GLY A 116 11.34 12.85 0.48
N SER A 117 10.19 13.00 -0.13
CA SER A 117 8.95 12.34 0.32
C SER A 117 8.89 10.90 -0.18
N LEU A 118 8.60 9.94 0.71
CA LEU A 118 8.35 8.57 0.30
C LEU A 118 7.07 8.45 -0.55
N ALA A 119 6.07 9.28 -0.29
CA ALA A 119 4.82 9.30 -1.05
C ALA A 119 5.02 9.70 -2.52
N GLU A 120 5.98 10.60 -2.79
CA GLU A 120 6.32 11.04 -4.15
C GLU A 120 7.05 9.98 -4.99
N ARG A 121 7.43 8.87 -4.37
CA ARG A 121 8.07 7.73 -5.05
C ARG A 121 7.08 6.62 -5.40
N MET A 122 5.78 6.83 -5.15
CA MET A 122 4.74 5.83 -5.36
C MET A 122 3.97 6.14 -6.64
N ASP A 123 4.51 5.75 -7.80
CA ASP A 123 3.90 6.01 -9.12
C ASP A 123 2.88 4.94 -9.50
N ALA A 124 3.12 3.68 -9.11
CA ALA A 124 2.28 2.55 -9.48
C ALA A 124 2.23 1.46 -8.40
N ALA A 125 1.23 0.60 -8.50
CA ALA A 125 1.08 -0.59 -7.67
C ALA A 125 0.79 -1.83 -8.52
N ALA A 126 1.43 -2.96 -8.18
CA ALA A 126 1.18 -4.27 -8.74
C ALA A 126 0.30 -5.10 -7.81
N TRP A 127 -0.65 -5.79 -8.41
CA TRP A 127 -1.65 -6.59 -7.73
C TRP A 127 -1.72 -7.97 -8.33
N ARG A 128 -1.95 -8.98 -7.50
CA ARG A 128 -2.42 -10.30 -7.91
C ARG A 128 -3.82 -10.52 -7.38
N ILE A 129 -4.70 -10.97 -8.24
CA ILE A 129 -6.11 -11.23 -7.95
C ILE A 129 -6.41 -12.67 -8.34
N GLU A 130 -6.77 -13.48 -7.36
CA GLU A 130 -7.14 -14.88 -7.51
C GLU A 130 -8.66 -15.01 -7.46
N PHE A 131 -9.25 -15.68 -8.44
CA PHE A 131 -10.70 -15.87 -8.52
C PHE A 131 -11.08 -17.30 -8.13
N ASP A 132 -12.14 -17.42 -7.35
CA ASP A 132 -12.63 -18.72 -6.89
C ASP A 132 -13.69 -19.33 -7.84
N ASP A 133 -14.36 -18.49 -8.67
CA ASP A 133 -15.55 -18.87 -9.45
C ASP A 133 -15.56 -18.25 -10.86
N VAL A 134 -14.43 -17.94 -11.44
CA VAL A 134 -14.29 -17.37 -12.79
C VAL A 134 -13.50 -18.33 -13.66
N ASP A 135 -14.05 -18.63 -14.84
CA ASP A 135 -13.37 -19.42 -15.86
C ASP A 135 -12.13 -18.67 -16.38
N PRO A 136 -10.94 -19.32 -16.43
CA PRO A 136 -9.71 -18.68 -16.87
C PRO A 136 -9.73 -18.17 -18.30
N ASP A 137 -10.38 -18.90 -19.23
CA ASP A 137 -10.46 -18.50 -20.65
C ASP A 137 -11.39 -17.30 -20.80
N LEU A 138 -12.52 -17.29 -20.07
CA LEU A 138 -13.38 -16.11 -19.98
C LEU A 138 -12.62 -14.91 -19.46
N LEU A 139 -11.89 -15.05 -18.35
CA LEU A 139 -11.13 -13.94 -17.77
C LEU A 139 -10.07 -13.42 -18.75
N THR A 140 -9.35 -14.32 -19.42
CA THR A 140 -8.34 -13.97 -20.43
C THR A 140 -8.95 -13.16 -21.59
N GLY A 141 -10.07 -13.60 -22.13
CA GLY A 141 -10.77 -12.89 -23.20
C GLY A 141 -11.30 -11.52 -22.76
N VAL A 142 -11.83 -11.44 -21.54
CA VAL A 142 -12.33 -10.18 -20.97
C VAL A 142 -11.21 -9.19 -20.70
N VAL A 143 -10.09 -9.64 -20.13
CA VAL A 143 -8.91 -8.79 -19.91
C VAL A 143 -8.35 -8.27 -21.24
N ALA A 144 -8.21 -9.12 -22.25
CA ALA A 144 -7.78 -8.70 -23.58
C ALA A 144 -8.73 -7.63 -24.17
N SER A 145 -10.04 -7.87 -24.11
CA SER A 145 -11.05 -6.92 -24.59
C SER A 145 -11.04 -5.60 -23.79
N PHE A 146 -10.83 -5.65 -22.47
CA PHE A 146 -10.70 -4.47 -21.63
C PHE A 146 -9.49 -3.62 -22.04
N LEU A 147 -8.36 -4.25 -22.33
CA LEU A 147 -7.13 -3.55 -22.69
C LEU A 147 -7.22 -2.81 -24.03
N THR A 148 -8.12 -3.22 -24.95
CA THR A 148 -8.34 -2.50 -26.22
C THR A 148 -9.19 -1.24 -26.08
N ARG A 149 -9.83 -1.02 -24.92
CA ARG A 149 -10.65 0.17 -24.67
C ARG A 149 -9.77 1.37 -24.33
N SER A 150 -10.20 2.57 -24.73
CA SER A 150 -9.57 3.82 -24.32
C SER A 150 -10.00 4.23 -22.91
N GLU A 151 -11.27 3.99 -22.57
CA GLU A 151 -11.83 4.25 -21.24
C GLU A 151 -12.91 3.21 -20.88
N VAL A 152 -13.12 2.97 -19.61
CA VAL A 152 -14.24 2.20 -19.07
C VAL A 152 -14.72 2.83 -17.78
N GLY A 153 -15.83 3.57 -17.86
CA GLY A 153 -16.45 4.24 -16.71
C GLY A 153 -17.15 3.24 -15.78
N VAL A 154 -16.88 3.32 -14.49
CA VAL A 154 -17.55 2.54 -13.44
C VAL A 154 -18.10 3.45 -12.36
N GLU A 155 -19.27 3.08 -11.81
CA GLU A 155 -19.82 3.79 -10.67
C GLU A 155 -19.12 3.40 -9.36
N ARG A 156 -18.68 4.41 -8.64
CA ARG A 156 -18.15 4.27 -7.28
C ARG A 156 -19.04 5.03 -6.30
N LEU A 157 -19.45 4.37 -5.22
CA LEU A 157 -20.11 5.04 -4.11
C LEU A 157 -19.04 5.72 -3.24
N THR A 158 -19.19 7.03 -3.06
CA THR A 158 -18.33 7.85 -2.20
C THR A 158 -19.18 8.49 -1.10
N LYS A 159 -18.55 9.11 -0.12
CA LYS A 159 -19.25 9.90 0.91
C LYS A 159 -20.10 11.05 0.33
N ASP A 160 -19.69 11.56 -0.83
CA ASP A 160 -20.34 12.67 -1.54
C ASP A 160 -21.34 12.19 -2.61
N GLY A 161 -21.72 10.89 -2.60
CA GLY A 161 -22.62 10.29 -3.56
C GLY A 161 -21.94 9.37 -4.57
N ARG A 162 -22.66 9.06 -5.68
CA ARG A 162 -22.12 8.24 -6.75
C ARG A 162 -21.27 9.07 -7.70
N LYS A 163 -20.10 8.56 -8.05
CA LYS A 163 -19.19 9.16 -9.04
C LYS A 163 -18.82 8.14 -10.09
N ILE A 164 -18.66 8.59 -11.33
CA ILE A 164 -18.07 7.77 -12.40
C ILE A 164 -16.57 7.93 -12.34
N VAL A 165 -15.86 6.81 -12.36
CA VAL A 165 -14.39 6.75 -12.39
C VAL A 165 -14.00 5.94 -13.63
N ASP A 166 -13.07 6.45 -14.42
CA ASP A 166 -12.47 5.66 -15.49
C ASP A 166 -11.50 4.65 -14.86
N ALA A 167 -11.86 3.36 -15.00
CA ALA A 167 -11.06 2.27 -14.47
C ALA A 167 -10.01 1.76 -15.47
N ARG A 168 -10.03 2.22 -16.76
CA ARG A 168 -9.11 1.75 -17.79
C ARG A 168 -7.85 2.60 -17.90
N ALA A 169 -7.99 3.92 -17.91
CA ALA A 169 -6.87 4.83 -18.17
C ALA A 169 -5.66 4.61 -17.22
N PRO A 170 -5.83 4.42 -15.89
CA PRO A 170 -4.70 4.17 -15.00
C PRO A 170 -4.09 2.77 -15.12
N VAL A 171 -4.71 1.81 -15.82
CA VAL A 171 -4.18 0.46 -15.97
C VAL A 171 -3.03 0.46 -16.98
N ILE A 172 -1.83 0.15 -16.48
CA ILE A 172 -0.59 0.08 -17.26
C ILE A 172 -0.48 -1.28 -17.94
N ALA A 173 -0.73 -2.35 -17.17
CA ALA A 173 -0.69 -3.71 -17.65
C ALA A 173 -1.71 -4.58 -16.90
N ALA A 174 -2.28 -5.53 -17.60
CA ALA A 174 -3.08 -6.60 -17.01
C ALA A 174 -2.88 -7.88 -17.83
N SER A 175 -2.81 -9.02 -17.15
CA SER A 175 -2.79 -10.34 -17.78
C SER A 175 -3.60 -11.32 -16.96
N ALA A 176 -4.19 -12.31 -17.61
CA ALA A 176 -4.90 -13.38 -16.95
C ALA A 176 -4.27 -14.74 -17.32
N THR A 177 -4.20 -15.64 -16.35
CA THR A 177 -3.63 -16.98 -16.51
C THR A 177 -4.45 -18.00 -15.71
N ALA A 178 -4.35 -19.27 -16.09
CA ALA A 178 -4.83 -20.38 -15.28
C ALA A 178 -3.71 -20.87 -14.37
N GLU A 179 -3.99 -21.05 -13.07
CA GLU A 179 -3.12 -21.75 -12.15
C GLU A 179 -3.29 -23.28 -12.28
N SER A 180 -2.26 -24.04 -11.85
CA SER A 180 -2.39 -25.49 -11.71
C SER A 180 -3.56 -25.81 -10.74
N GLY A 181 -4.63 -26.41 -11.28
CA GLY A 181 -5.89 -26.62 -10.56
C GLY A 181 -7.08 -25.81 -11.11
N GLY A 182 -6.89 -25.08 -12.24
CA GLY A 182 -7.97 -24.43 -12.97
C GLY A 182 -8.48 -23.11 -12.36
N ARG A 183 -7.78 -22.55 -11.38
CA ARG A 183 -8.13 -21.25 -10.81
C ARG A 183 -7.67 -20.13 -11.74
N ALA A 184 -8.53 -19.14 -11.96
CA ALA A 184 -8.15 -17.95 -12.71
C ALA A 184 -7.36 -16.96 -11.83
N ILE A 185 -6.26 -16.44 -12.37
CA ILE A 185 -5.43 -15.42 -11.74
C ILE A 185 -5.30 -14.23 -12.68
N MET A 186 -5.38 -13.03 -12.14
CA MET A 186 -5.07 -11.79 -12.85
C MET A 186 -3.93 -11.07 -12.17
N ASP A 187 -2.87 -10.77 -12.89
CA ASP A 187 -1.85 -9.81 -12.51
C ASP A 187 -2.19 -8.45 -13.12
N LEU A 188 -2.09 -7.39 -12.33
CA LEU A 188 -2.56 -6.05 -12.68
C LEU A 188 -1.56 -5.00 -12.18
N VAL A 189 -1.16 -4.07 -13.04
CA VAL A 189 -0.37 -2.89 -12.68
C VAL A 189 -1.19 -1.64 -12.93
N VAL A 190 -1.35 -0.82 -11.89
CA VAL A 190 -2.16 0.40 -11.91
C VAL A 190 -1.33 1.59 -11.47
N ARG A 191 -1.41 2.70 -12.22
CA ARG A 191 -0.84 3.99 -11.83
C ARG A 191 -1.56 4.54 -10.61
N LEU A 192 -0.81 5.11 -9.69
CA LEU A 192 -1.34 5.74 -8.46
C LEU A 192 -1.61 7.22 -8.73
N GLU A 193 -2.83 7.53 -9.07
CA GLU A 193 -3.32 8.87 -9.39
C GLU A 193 -4.40 9.33 -8.40
N THR A 194 -4.82 10.57 -8.50
CA THR A 194 -5.92 11.09 -7.69
C THR A 194 -7.08 11.49 -8.62
N PRO A 195 -8.25 10.88 -8.49
CA PRO A 195 -8.63 9.81 -7.52
C PRO A 195 -8.05 8.44 -7.87
N ALA A 196 -7.54 7.72 -6.86
CA ALA A 196 -6.94 6.41 -7.07
C ALA A 196 -7.97 5.38 -7.59
N VAL A 197 -7.62 4.65 -8.65
CA VAL A 197 -8.36 3.46 -9.09
C VAL A 197 -7.96 2.27 -8.24
N ARG A 198 -8.95 1.52 -7.77
CA ARG A 198 -8.78 0.35 -6.91
C ARG A 198 -8.98 -0.94 -7.71
N PRO A 199 -8.47 -2.07 -7.24
CA PRO A 199 -8.79 -3.36 -7.86
C PRO A 199 -10.30 -3.58 -8.08
N ASP A 200 -11.14 -3.20 -7.12
CA ASP A 200 -12.61 -3.30 -7.24
C ASP A 200 -13.19 -2.53 -8.43
N ASP A 201 -12.62 -1.38 -8.77
CA ASP A 201 -13.07 -0.58 -9.90
C ASP A 201 -12.70 -1.27 -11.23
N VAL A 202 -11.48 -1.84 -11.30
CA VAL A 202 -11.04 -2.62 -12.47
C VAL A 202 -11.91 -3.87 -12.63
N LEU A 203 -12.22 -4.58 -11.54
CA LEU A 203 -13.11 -5.75 -11.58
C LEU A 203 -14.53 -5.37 -12.01
N ALA A 204 -15.04 -4.23 -11.58
CA ALA A 204 -16.34 -3.72 -12.06
C ALA A 204 -16.29 -3.40 -13.56
N ALA A 205 -15.20 -2.81 -14.05
CA ALA A 205 -14.98 -2.54 -15.47
C ALA A 205 -14.91 -3.83 -16.30
N LEU A 206 -14.17 -4.84 -15.85
CA LEU A 206 -14.09 -6.15 -16.50
C LEU A 206 -15.47 -6.81 -16.61
N ARG A 207 -16.27 -6.76 -15.55
CA ARG A 207 -17.65 -7.28 -15.58
C ARG A 207 -18.52 -6.55 -16.59
N THR A 208 -18.38 -5.24 -16.71
CA THR A 208 -19.07 -4.43 -17.74
C THR A 208 -18.64 -4.83 -19.14
N VAL A 209 -17.33 -5.03 -19.37
CA VAL A 209 -16.77 -5.47 -20.65
C VAL A 209 -17.24 -6.88 -21.00
N ALA A 210 -17.39 -7.77 -20.02
CA ALA A 210 -17.95 -9.12 -20.18
C ALA A 210 -19.45 -9.13 -20.47
N GLY A 211 -20.13 -7.98 -20.50
CA GLY A 211 -21.58 -7.89 -20.71
C GLY A 211 -22.42 -8.45 -19.55
N LEU A 212 -21.83 -8.59 -18.36
CA LEU A 212 -22.55 -9.09 -17.20
C LEU A 212 -23.52 -8.03 -16.67
N ALA A 213 -24.75 -8.44 -16.39
CA ALA A 213 -25.75 -7.58 -15.79
C ALA A 213 -25.26 -7.02 -14.45
N ARG A 214 -25.69 -5.81 -14.11
CA ARG A 214 -25.25 -5.10 -12.90
C ARG A 214 -25.59 -5.85 -11.61
N ASP A 215 -26.70 -6.55 -11.60
CA ASP A 215 -27.23 -7.38 -10.51
C ASP A 215 -26.72 -8.83 -10.55
N ALA A 216 -25.96 -9.22 -11.59
CA ALA A 216 -25.32 -10.54 -11.65
C ALA A 216 -24.42 -10.77 -10.42
N PRO A 217 -24.27 -12.02 -9.93
CA PRO A 217 -23.41 -12.34 -8.80
C PRO A 217 -22.01 -11.77 -8.95
N ARG A 218 -21.49 -11.18 -7.90
CA ARG A 218 -20.11 -10.66 -7.92
C ARG A 218 -19.12 -11.82 -7.97
N TRP A 219 -18.06 -11.66 -8.74
CA TRP A 219 -16.93 -12.58 -8.70
C TRP A 219 -16.35 -12.66 -7.29
N LYS A 220 -16.14 -13.86 -6.81
CA LYS A 220 -15.42 -14.09 -5.54
C LYS A 220 -13.94 -14.09 -5.84
N TYR A 221 -13.20 -13.28 -5.10
CA TYR A 221 -11.76 -13.14 -5.34
C TYR A 221 -10.98 -12.84 -4.06
N ARG A 222 -9.70 -13.06 -4.12
CA ARG A 222 -8.70 -12.59 -3.16
C ARG A 222 -7.72 -11.69 -3.88
N ALA A 223 -7.46 -10.52 -3.31
CA ALA A 223 -6.48 -9.60 -3.85
C ALA A 223 -5.28 -9.46 -2.92
N ALA A 224 -4.10 -9.37 -3.51
CA ALA A 224 -2.85 -9.07 -2.82
C ALA A 224 -2.10 -7.97 -3.58
N ARG A 225 -1.65 -6.94 -2.87
CA ARG A 225 -0.69 -5.97 -3.41
C ARG A 225 0.72 -6.54 -3.29
N LEU A 226 1.38 -6.76 -4.43
CA LEU A 226 2.71 -7.36 -4.48
C LEU A 226 3.82 -6.31 -4.38
N ALA A 227 3.63 -5.15 -5.03
CA ALA A 227 4.58 -4.05 -5.04
C ALA A 227 3.87 -2.70 -5.14
N GLN A 228 4.52 -1.65 -4.68
CA GLN A 228 4.25 -0.27 -5.08
C GLN A 228 5.56 0.53 -5.02
N GLY A 229 5.73 1.47 -5.93
CA GLY A 229 6.97 2.22 -6.05
C GLY A 229 7.04 3.02 -7.34
N PRO A 230 8.24 3.54 -7.66
CA PRO A 230 8.48 4.27 -8.90
C PRO A 230 8.27 3.36 -10.11
N LEU A 231 7.71 3.95 -11.16
CA LEU A 231 7.48 3.27 -12.43
C LEU A 231 8.64 3.58 -13.37
N ASP A 232 9.29 2.55 -13.91
CA ASP A 232 10.29 2.73 -14.94
C ASP A 232 9.68 2.96 -16.34
N GLY A 233 10.52 3.27 -17.32
CA GLY A 233 10.07 3.50 -18.71
C GLY A 233 9.50 2.26 -19.42
N PHE A 234 9.62 1.08 -18.82
CA PHE A 234 9.15 -0.20 -19.37
C PHE A 234 7.91 -0.73 -18.65
N GLY A 235 7.40 -0.01 -17.65
CA GLY A 235 6.21 -0.39 -16.88
C GLY A 235 6.48 -1.31 -15.68
N ALA A 236 7.74 -1.53 -15.32
CA ALA A 236 8.10 -2.25 -14.13
C ALA A 236 8.13 -1.32 -12.89
N ILE A 237 7.76 -1.87 -11.74
CA ILE A 237 7.76 -1.14 -10.48
C ILE A 237 9.10 -1.35 -9.80
N GLY A 238 9.82 -0.25 -9.61
CA GLY A 238 11.10 -0.21 -8.91
C GLY A 238 10.96 -0.22 -7.39
N ASP A 239 12.11 -0.33 -6.71
CA ASP A 239 12.17 -0.26 -5.25
C ASP A 239 12.15 1.21 -4.79
N PRO A 240 11.14 1.64 -4.00
CA PRO A 240 11.05 3.00 -3.51
C PRO A 240 12.16 3.37 -2.51
N PHE A 241 12.91 2.38 -2.00
CA PHE A 241 14.05 2.58 -1.11
C PHE A 241 15.41 2.64 -1.83
N ALA A 242 15.45 2.46 -3.16
CA ALA A 242 16.72 2.42 -3.92
C ALA A 242 17.58 3.66 -3.66
N VAL A 243 17.00 4.86 -3.71
CA VAL A 243 17.71 6.13 -3.45
C VAL A 243 18.29 6.18 -2.04
N ASP A 244 17.56 5.69 -1.04
CA ASP A 244 18.02 5.70 0.36
C ASP A 244 19.23 4.77 0.56
N ARG A 245 19.27 3.63 -0.14
CA ARG A 245 20.39 2.68 -0.09
C ARG A 245 21.66 3.23 -0.75
N MET A 246 21.50 3.92 -1.89
CA MET A 246 22.66 4.50 -2.60
C MET A 246 23.38 5.54 -1.75
N THR A 247 22.65 6.36 -1.00
CA THR A 247 23.22 7.40 -0.14
C THR A 247 24.02 6.80 1.03
N ARG A 248 23.58 5.65 1.58
CA ARG A 248 24.30 4.96 2.65
C ARG A 248 25.63 4.38 2.18
N GLY A 249 25.71 3.87 0.94
CA GLY A 249 26.93 3.32 0.35
C GLY A 249 28.01 4.37 0.02
N ALA A 250 27.62 5.63 -0.13
CA ALA A 250 28.54 6.73 -0.45
C ALA A 250 29.19 7.38 0.81
N THR A 251 28.76 7.01 2.01
CA THR A 251 29.20 7.62 3.28
C THR A 251 30.00 6.64 4.16
N SER A 252 30.37 5.46 3.62
CA SER A 252 31.12 4.39 4.32
C SER A 252 32.58 4.37 3.90
#